data_cf3fca6093ff4c95378c5bf0cd915f2a
#
_entry.id   cf3fca6093ff4c95378c5bf0cd915f2a
#
_cell.length_a   1.000
_cell.length_b   1.000
_cell.length_c   1.000
_cell.angle_alpha   90.00
_cell.angle_beta   90.00
_cell.angle_gamma   90.00
#
_symmetry.space_group_name_H-M   'P 1'
#
loop_
_entity.id
_entity.type
_entity.pdbx_description
1 polymer ?
#
loop_
_entity_poly.entity_id
_entity_poly.type
_entity_poly.pdbx_seq_one_letter_code
_entity_poly.pdbx_strand_id
1 'polypeptide(L)'
;MRRTALRRPEGLDRYRILGKIGEGTYGMVFKAEAYASSSAAASSSSSGGTKAKDSGGSAAAGEEEEPMVFAIKLVKSHKEGKNDVVLSSATVREIKLLRELNHDNVVHLHDVHVDPREKTLALVFEYADHDLHDIVVQSKQKPLSEYTKKSLMYQILKGVDYMHDAWVMHRDMKPQNILVVGHGRKRGQVKLADFGLARLYKEPIKALSDVERVVVTLWYRAPELLLDAKHYTKAVDMWAAGCIFAEIVNGRELFCGKEVEGSKAPFQKDQLDKIFKVLGMPTPQTWEGMEHLPEYPQVVQMGRERKYPTQSELKNAVKFGAGRSGMALYDLISRMLEYDPEKRITAKEALEHEYFKQIEPEPRDWAFDEPGKEPVAFRTQTFVVTWRTTEWWSAVSFWDVFAGREPP
;
A
#
# COMPACT_ATOMS: atom_id res chain seq x y z
N MET A 1 47.83 7.03 -21.80
CA MET A 1 46.75 6.17 -21.28
C MET A 1 45.49 6.96 -21.23
N ARG A 2 44.54 6.71 -22.14
CA ARG A 2 43.22 7.38 -22.16
C ARG A 2 42.37 6.76 -21.05
N ARG A 3 41.96 7.55 -20.05
CA ARG A 3 40.95 7.16 -19.07
C ARG A 3 39.64 6.97 -19.80
N THR A 4 39.23 5.74 -19.99
CA THR A 4 37.88 5.42 -20.47
C THR A 4 36.92 5.82 -19.35
N ALA A 5 36.18 6.90 -19.55
CA ALA A 5 35.08 7.27 -18.66
C ALA A 5 34.07 6.11 -18.69
N LEU A 6 33.89 5.45 -17.57
CA LEU A 6 32.84 4.45 -17.41
C LEU A 6 31.50 5.10 -17.74
N ARG A 7 30.83 4.60 -18.76
CA ARG A 7 29.47 5.01 -19.15
C ARG A 7 28.52 4.59 -18.01
N ARG A 8 27.79 5.55 -17.48
CA ARG A 8 26.72 5.31 -16.50
C ARG A 8 25.59 4.51 -17.16
N PRO A 9 24.84 3.64 -16.45
CA PRO A 9 23.71 2.91 -17.02
C PRO A 9 22.67 3.86 -17.61
N GLU A 10 22.27 3.67 -18.85
CA GLU A 10 21.26 4.51 -19.50
C GLU A 10 19.94 4.37 -18.74
N GLY A 11 19.41 5.48 -18.21
CA GLY A 11 18.09 5.57 -17.59
C GLY A 11 18.07 5.81 -16.08
N LEU A 12 18.82 5.07 -15.27
CA LEU A 12 18.92 5.33 -13.81
C LEU A 12 19.93 6.44 -13.46
N ASP A 13 20.70 6.89 -14.42
CA ASP A 13 21.68 7.98 -14.27
C ASP A 13 21.08 9.32 -13.86
N ARG A 14 19.77 9.47 -14.08
CA ARG A 14 18.99 10.64 -13.68
C ARG A 14 18.70 10.66 -12.19
N TYR A 15 18.95 9.58 -11.46
CA TYR A 15 18.60 9.44 -10.05
C TYR A 15 19.85 9.27 -9.19
N ARG A 16 19.93 10.02 -8.09
CA ARG A 16 20.90 9.86 -7.03
C ARG A 16 20.30 8.98 -5.94
N ILE A 17 20.83 7.80 -5.74
CA ILE A 17 20.39 6.90 -4.66
C ILE A 17 20.79 7.49 -3.31
N LEU A 18 19.83 7.66 -2.41
CA LEU A 18 20.02 8.19 -1.05
C LEU A 18 20.21 7.08 -0.02
N GLY A 19 19.54 5.92 -0.23
CA GLY A 19 19.66 4.78 0.67
C GLY A 19 18.60 3.71 0.38
N LYS A 20 18.80 2.53 0.99
CA LYS A 20 17.83 1.42 0.94
C LYS A 20 16.74 1.69 1.97
N ILE A 21 15.47 1.60 1.58
CA ILE A 21 14.29 1.83 2.43
C ILE A 21 13.46 0.58 2.66
N GLY A 22 13.66 -0.48 1.86
CA GLY A 22 12.92 -1.73 2.04
C GLY A 22 13.55 -2.90 1.30
N GLU A 23 13.20 -4.10 1.77
CA GLU A 23 13.47 -5.37 1.09
C GLU A 23 12.28 -6.29 1.27
N GLY A 24 11.80 -6.89 0.20
CA GLY A 24 10.67 -7.80 0.20
C GLY A 24 10.87 -8.98 -0.73
N THR A 25 9.87 -9.83 -0.83
CA THR A 25 9.85 -11.02 -1.68
C THR A 25 10.17 -10.71 -3.15
N TYR A 26 9.79 -9.53 -3.61
CA TYR A 26 9.89 -9.11 -5.02
C TYR A 26 11.13 -8.27 -5.34
N GLY A 27 11.93 -7.85 -4.35
CA GLY A 27 13.12 -7.06 -4.60
C GLY A 27 13.52 -6.10 -3.48
N MET A 28 14.43 -5.19 -3.79
CA MET A 28 14.89 -4.12 -2.91
C MET A 28 14.31 -2.78 -3.33
N VAL A 29 14.00 -1.92 -2.37
CA VAL A 29 13.49 -0.56 -2.60
C VAL A 29 14.48 0.45 -2.07
N PHE A 30 14.79 1.47 -2.90
CA PHE A 30 15.71 2.55 -2.59
C PHE A 30 15.01 3.90 -2.65
N LYS A 31 15.37 4.80 -1.74
CA LYS A 31 15.05 6.23 -1.84
C LYS A 31 16.05 6.90 -2.78
N ALA A 32 15.57 7.73 -3.69
CA ALA A 32 16.39 8.44 -4.66
C ALA A 32 15.88 9.85 -4.93
N GLU A 33 16.78 10.73 -5.38
CA GLU A 33 16.45 12.07 -5.87
C GLU A 33 16.76 12.17 -7.35
N ALA A 34 15.93 12.90 -8.11
CA ALA A 34 16.28 13.26 -9.47
C ALA A 34 17.40 14.30 -9.48
N TYR A 35 18.37 14.14 -10.35
CA TYR A 35 19.31 15.24 -10.62
C TYR A 35 18.58 16.39 -11.30
N ALA A 36 18.83 17.62 -10.86
CA ALA A 36 18.32 18.81 -11.53
C ALA A 36 18.80 18.78 -13.01
N SER A 37 17.85 18.82 -13.94
CA SER A 37 18.21 18.89 -15.38
C SER A 37 18.92 20.21 -15.64
N SER A 38 20.14 20.19 -16.14
CA SER A 38 20.96 21.36 -16.50
C SER A 38 20.35 22.20 -17.65
N SER A 39 19.13 21.94 -18.06
CA SER A 39 18.45 22.66 -19.15
C SER A 39 17.74 23.96 -18.73
N ALA A 40 17.62 24.24 -17.42
CA ALA A 40 17.04 25.52 -16.97
C ALA A 40 18.03 26.69 -16.93
N ALA A 41 19.36 26.42 -17.07
CA ALA A 41 20.39 27.46 -17.01
C ALA A 41 20.77 28.06 -18.38
N ALA A 42 20.20 27.60 -19.49
CA ALA A 42 20.63 28.03 -20.84
C ALA A 42 19.70 29.03 -21.53
N SER A 43 18.64 29.54 -20.90
CA SER A 43 17.70 30.48 -21.54
C SER A 43 17.78 31.94 -21.07
N SER A 44 18.80 32.34 -20.28
CA SER A 44 18.94 33.72 -19.81
C SER A 44 20.17 34.47 -20.28
N SER A 45 20.74 34.16 -21.45
CA SER A 45 21.79 34.96 -22.06
C SER A 45 21.56 35.23 -23.54
N SER A 46 20.67 36.16 -23.83
CA SER A 46 20.82 37.09 -25.00
C SER A 46 19.60 38.03 -25.10
N SER A 47 19.70 39.23 -24.56
CA SER A 47 19.37 40.46 -25.29
C SER A 47 19.69 41.67 -24.41
N GLY A 48 20.57 42.52 -24.88
CA GLY A 48 21.03 43.71 -24.21
C GLY A 48 20.04 44.86 -24.29
N GLY A 49 20.16 45.77 -23.34
CA GLY A 49 19.93 47.22 -23.51
C GLY A 49 18.53 47.72 -23.15
N THR A 50 18.33 48.34 -22.04
CA THR A 50 18.21 49.76 -21.81
C THR A 50 17.71 50.05 -20.44
N LYS A 51 18.28 51.08 -19.80
CA LYS A 51 17.96 51.61 -18.47
C LYS A 51 16.58 52.25 -18.38
N ALA A 52 15.81 51.90 -17.34
CA ALA A 52 14.88 52.87 -16.69
C ALA A 52 14.77 52.53 -15.19
N LYS A 53 14.74 53.59 -14.39
CA LYS A 53 14.78 53.64 -12.92
C LYS A 53 13.39 53.41 -12.28
N ASP A 54 13.48 52.99 -11.03
CA ASP A 54 12.54 53.16 -9.93
C ASP A 54 11.14 52.53 -9.97
N SER A 55 10.96 51.51 -9.12
CA SER A 55 10.01 51.59 -7.99
C SER A 55 10.07 50.31 -7.17
N GLY A 56 10.12 50.41 -5.83
CA GLY A 56 10.25 49.30 -4.90
C GLY A 56 9.09 48.32 -4.97
N GLY A 57 9.43 47.07 -5.19
CA GLY A 57 8.57 45.90 -5.07
C GLY A 57 9.31 44.86 -4.26
N SER A 58 8.75 44.54 -3.10
CA SER A 58 9.16 43.45 -2.22
C SER A 58 9.51 42.19 -3.04
N ALA A 59 10.77 41.78 -2.97
CA ALA A 59 11.21 40.51 -3.52
C ALA A 59 10.47 39.39 -2.76
N ALA A 60 9.52 38.78 -3.44
CA ALA A 60 9.03 37.44 -3.02
C ALA A 60 10.24 36.51 -2.99
N ALA A 61 10.56 35.99 -1.79
CA ALA A 61 11.54 34.92 -1.65
C ALA A 61 11.17 33.82 -2.61
N GLY A 62 12.07 33.50 -3.56
CA GLY A 62 11.88 32.39 -4.46
C GLY A 62 11.68 31.13 -3.63
N GLU A 63 10.53 30.49 -3.78
CA GLU A 63 10.29 29.15 -3.24
C GLU A 63 11.34 28.25 -3.91
N GLU A 64 12.34 27.83 -3.15
CA GLU A 64 13.26 26.77 -3.60
C GLU A 64 12.39 25.54 -3.85
N GLU A 65 12.28 25.09 -5.09
CA GLU A 65 11.59 23.84 -5.45
C GLU A 65 12.31 22.70 -4.70
N GLU A 66 11.58 22.07 -3.76
CA GLU A 66 12.08 20.88 -3.08
C GLU A 66 12.45 19.81 -4.12
N PRO A 67 13.60 19.14 -3.97
CA PRO A 67 14.04 18.14 -4.94
C PRO A 67 13.00 17.00 -5.01
N MET A 68 12.63 16.62 -6.23
CA MET A 68 11.70 15.51 -6.45
C MET A 68 12.32 14.19 -5.96
N VAL A 69 11.66 13.55 -4.99
CA VAL A 69 12.09 12.31 -4.36
C VAL A 69 11.28 11.13 -4.91
N PHE A 70 11.96 10.02 -5.14
CA PHE A 70 11.40 8.80 -5.73
C PHE A 70 11.73 7.57 -4.90
N ALA A 71 10.89 6.53 -5.04
CA ALA A 71 11.17 5.18 -4.58
C ALA A 71 11.50 4.29 -5.78
N ILE A 72 12.68 3.68 -5.81
CA ILE A 72 13.13 2.80 -6.90
C ILE A 72 13.10 1.36 -6.42
N LYS A 73 12.15 0.56 -6.94
CA LYS A 73 12.01 -0.88 -6.68
C LYS A 73 12.81 -1.66 -7.70
N LEU A 74 13.90 -2.32 -7.25
CA LEU A 74 14.66 -3.24 -8.07
C LEU A 74 14.05 -4.64 -7.98
N VAL A 75 13.59 -5.14 -9.11
CA VAL A 75 12.95 -6.46 -9.20
C VAL A 75 14.01 -7.55 -9.32
N LYS A 76 13.95 -8.55 -8.43
CA LYS A 76 14.83 -9.73 -8.49
C LYS A 76 14.45 -10.60 -9.70
N SER A 77 15.42 -10.91 -10.57
CA SER A 77 15.20 -11.90 -11.60
C SER A 77 15.24 -13.30 -10.98
N HIS A 78 14.24 -14.13 -11.22
CA HIS A 78 14.29 -15.54 -10.85
C HIS A 78 15.31 -16.25 -11.75
N LYS A 79 16.40 -16.75 -11.15
CA LYS A 79 17.35 -17.63 -11.83
C LYS A 79 16.76 -19.01 -11.98
N GLU A 80 15.96 -19.26 -13.02
CA GLU A 80 15.84 -20.60 -13.57
C GLU A 80 16.88 -20.72 -14.68
N GLY A 81 17.93 -21.54 -14.39
CA GLY A 81 19.06 -21.89 -15.19
C GLY A 81 18.93 -21.73 -16.70
N LYS A 82 19.18 -20.56 -17.22
CA LYS A 82 19.66 -20.17 -18.54
C LYS A 82 19.53 -18.67 -18.72
N ASN A 83 20.50 -18.08 -19.35
CA ASN A 83 20.84 -16.69 -19.68
C ASN A 83 19.75 -15.61 -19.91
N ASP A 84 18.49 -15.82 -19.56
CA ASP A 84 17.41 -14.87 -19.85
C ASP A 84 16.83 -14.22 -18.58
N VAL A 85 16.49 -12.93 -18.66
CA VAL A 85 15.69 -12.22 -17.66
C VAL A 85 14.25 -12.70 -17.79
N VAL A 86 13.85 -13.65 -16.97
CA VAL A 86 12.45 -14.08 -16.92
C VAL A 86 11.71 -13.15 -15.96
N LEU A 87 11.00 -12.16 -16.50
CA LEU A 87 10.06 -11.36 -15.72
C LEU A 87 8.90 -12.25 -15.26
N SER A 88 8.57 -12.19 -13.97
CA SER A 88 7.39 -12.91 -13.48
C SER A 88 6.12 -12.33 -14.11
N SER A 89 5.12 -13.18 -14.33
CA SER A 89 3.80 -12.72 -14.82
C SER A 89 3.17 -11.68 -13.87
N ALA A 90 3.48 -11.75 -12.58
CA ALA A 90 3.07 -10.77 -11.57
C ALA A 90 3.69 -9.40 -11.84
N THR A 91 5.00 -9.34 -12.09
CA THR A 91 5.71 -8.08 -12.39
C THR A 91 5.19 -7.42 -13.67
N VAL A 92 4.97 -8.20 -14.74
CA VAL A 92 4.41 -7.68 -16.00
C VAL A 92 3.01 -7.11 -15.78
N ARG A 93 2.19 -7.80 -14.98
CA ARG A 93 0.84 -7.36 -14.61
C ARG A 93 0.88 -6.09 -13.78
N GLU A 94 1.73 -6.01 -12.77
CA GLU A 94 1.93 -4.82 -11.94
C GLU A 94 2.26 -3.59 -12.79
N ILE A 95 3.25 -3.70 -13.69
CA ILE A 95 3.63 -2.61 -14.60
C ILE A 95 2.44 -2.20 -15.49
N LYS A 96 1.74 -3.16 -16.08
CA LYS A 96 0.61 -2.87 -16.98
C LYS A 96 -0.51 -2.14 -16.25
N LEU A 97 -0.91 -2.62 -15.07
CA LEU A 97 -1.96 -2.00 -14.27
C LEU A 97 -1.56 -0.59 -13.82
N LEU A 98 -0.34 -0.41 -13.28
CA LEU A 98 0.12 0.88 -12.78
C LEU A 98 0.31 1.94 -13.89
N ARG A 99 0.49 1.55 -15.14
CA ARG A 99 0.52 2.48 -16.27
C ARG A 99 -0.88 2.95 -16.70
N GLU A 100 -1.90 2.18 -16.42
CA GLU A 100 -3.29 2.48 -16.76
C GLU A 100 -4.02 3.20 -15.61
N LEU A 101 -3.60 2.96 -14.34
CA LEU A 101 -4.19 3.57 -13.17
C LEU A 101 -3.60 4.96 -12.91
N ASN A 102 -4.46 5.98 -12.82
CA ASN A 102 -4.08 7.35 -12.51
C ASN A 102 -5.08 7.97 -11.53
N HIS A 103 -4.73 7.99 -10.24
CA HIS A 103 -5.58 8.52 -9.18
C HIS A 103 -4.73 9.00 -8.00
N ASP A 104 -5.18 10.05 -7.31
CA ASP A 104 -4.45 10.66 -6.19
C ASP A 104 -4.16 9.69 -5.03
N ASN A 105 -5.00 8.68 -4.84
CA ASN A 105 -4.85 7.68 -3.78
C ASN A 105 -4.33 6.32 -4.28
N VAL A 106 -3.75 6.27 -5.47
CA VAL A 106 -3.01 5.11 -6.00
C VAL A 106 -1.57 5.54 -6.28
N VAL A 107 -0.59 4.70 -5.94
CA VAL A 107 0.82 5.02 -6.17
C VAL A 107 1.09 5.19 -7.67
N HIS A 108 1.75 6.28 -8.03
CA HIS A 108 2.09 6.57 -9.43
C HIS A 108 3.40 5.91 -9.84
N LEU A 109 3.37 5.14 -10.92
CA LEU A 109 4.56 4.61 -11.60
C LEU A 109 5.12 5.67 -12.54
N HIS A 110 6.21 6.33 -12.12
CA HIS A 110 6.83 7.42 -12.86
C HIS A 110 7.61 6.93 -14.07
N ASP A 111 8.42 5.85 -13.90
CA ASP A 111 9.25 5.31 -14.98
C ASP A 111 9.54 3.82 -14.80
N VAL A 112 9.99 3.18 -15.89
CA VAL A 112 10.38 1.76 -15.93
C VAL A 112 11.69 1.65 -16.69
N HIS A 113 12.73 1.17 -16.03
CA HIS A 113 14.04 0.95 -16.63
C HIS A 113 14.36 -0.52 -16.73
N VAL A 114 14.74 -0.95 -17.93
CA VAL A 114 15.22 -2.31 -18.19
C VAL A 114 16.67 -2.21 -18.60
N ASP A 115 17.57 -2.84 -17.87
CA ASP A 115 18.96 -3.02 -18.28
C ASP A 115 19.17 -4.46 -18.75
N PRO A 116 19.23 -4.68 -20.08
CA PRO A 116 19.44 -6.03 -20.63
C PRO A 116 20.83 -6.60 -20.34
N ARG A 117 21.84 -5.73 -20.08
CA ARG A 117 23.24 -6.15 -19.81
C ARG A 117 23.37 -6.65 -18.38
N GLU A 118 22.85 -5.87 -17.46
CA GLU A 118 22.84 -6.23 -16.03
C GLU A 118 21.63 -7.11 -15.67
N LYS A 119 20.73 -7.39 -16.63
CA LYS A 119 19.52 -8.19 -16.43
C LYS A 119 18.66 -7.70 -15.25
N THR A 120 18.56 -6.39 -15.11
CA THR A 120 17.80 -5.75 -14.03
C THR A 120 16.58 -5.01 -14.57
N LEU A 121 15.53 -5.00 -13.76
CA LEU A 121 14.33 -4.19 -13.96
C LEU A 121 14.18 -3.28 -12.74
N ALA A 122 14.07 -1.97 -13.00
CA ALA A 122 13.80 -0.98 -11.97
C ALA A 122 12.48 -0.27 -12.26
N LEU A 123 11.62 -0.20 -11.25
CA LEU A 123 10.37 0.54 -11.26
C LEU A 123 10.54 1.79 -10.40
N VAL A 124 10.30 2.96 -10.99
CA VAL A 124 10.44 4.26 -10.31
C VAL A 124 9.06 4.76 -9.93
N PHE A 125 8.82 4.92 -8.63
CA PHE A 125 7.56 5.38 -8.07
C PHE A 125 7.70 6.75 -7.42
N GLU A 126 6.59 7.45 -7.24
CA GLU A 126 6.53 8.56 -6.28
C GLU A 126 6.91 8.05 -4.88
N TYR A 127 7.56 8.90 -4.09
CA TYR A 127 8.00 8.55 -2.74
C TYR A 127 6.96 8.95 -1.69
N ALA A 128 6.77 8.09 -0.70
CA ALA A 128 6.02 8.38 0.50
C ALA A 128 6.86 8.03 1.74
N ASP A 129 6.74 8.84 2.80
CA ASP A 129 7.62 8.76 3.97
C ASP A 129 7.28 7.63 4.92
N HIS A 130 6.01 7.23 4.94
CA HIS A 130 5.48 6.28 5.91
C HIS A 130 4.62 5.24 5.20
N ASP A 131 4.54 4.06 5.76
CA ASP A 131 3.40 3.17 5.58
C ASP A 131 2.42 3.31 6.76
N LEU A 132 1.21 2.83 6.56
CA LEU A 132 0.16 2.93 7.59
C LEU A 132 0.47 2.07 8.82
N HIS A 133 1.21 0.96 8.67
CA HIS A 133 1.62 0.13 9.80
C HIS A 133 2.50 0.93 10.76
N ASP A 134 3.51 1.63 10.25
CA ASP A 134 4.39 2.48 11.05
C ASP A 134 3.60 3.59 11.77
N ILE A 135 2.64 4.20 11.09
CA ILE A 135 1.74 5.21 11.69
C ILE A 135 0.93 4.61 12.83
N VAL A 136 0.34 3.43 12.63
CA VAL A 136 -0.44 2.72 13.66
C VAL A 136 0.43 2.33 14.85
N VAL A 137 1.67 1.85 14.62
CA VAL A 137 2.61 1.52 15.69
C VAL A 137 2.98 2.76 16.51
N GLN A 138 3.29 3.89 15.85
CA GLN A 138 3.63 5.14 16.51
C GLN A 138 2.43 5.74 17.24
N SER A 139 1.21 5.53 16.74
CA SER A 139 -0.04 6.01 17.36
C SER A 139 -0.34 5.37 18.73
N LYS A 140 0.32 4.28 19.08
CA LYS A 140 0.21 3.67 20.44
C LYS A 140 0.70 4.63 21.53
N GLN A 141 1.66 5.49 21.24
CA GLN A 141 2.18 6.49 22.16
C GLN A 141 1.40 7.81 22.10
N LYS A 142 0.97 8.22 20.90
CA LYS A 142 0.19 9.44 20.65
C LYS A 142 -1.00 9.07 19.76
N PRO A 143 -2.19 8.84 20.33
CA PRO A 143 -3.38 8.44 19.57
C PRO A 143 -3.71 9.43 18.46
N LEU A 144 -4.11 8.90 17.30
CA LEU A 144 -4.57 9.69 16.17
C LEU A 144 -5.85 10.46 16.53
N SER A 145 -5.94 11.70 16.08
CA SER A 145 -7.18 12.48 16.18
C SER A 145 -8.29 11.83 15.34
N GLU A 146 -9.54 12.16 15.65
CA GLU A 146 -10.68 11.66 14.86
C GLU A 146 -10.61 12.16 13.41
N TYR A 147 -10.16 13.40 13.20
CA TYR A 147 -9.91 13.95 11.87
C TYR A 147 -8.89 13.11 11.09
N THR A 148 -7.72 12.83 11.71
CA THR A 148 -6.66 12.04 11.06
C THR A 148 -7.14 10.64 10.69
N LYS A 149 -7.79 9.91 11.64
CA LYS A 149 -8.35 8.58 11.38
C LYS A 149 -9.34 8.59 10.23
N LYS A 150 -10.30 9.50 10.30
CA LYS A 150 -11.37 9.64 9.30
C LYS A 150 -10.81 10.00 7.92
N SER A 151 -9.87 10.94 7.86
CA SER A 151 -9.23 11.36 6.60
C SER A 151 -8.39 10.25 5.98
N LEU A 152 -7.67 9.44 6.77
CA LEU A 152 -6.96 8.25 6.28
C LEU A 152 -7.95 7.22 5.71
N MET A 153 -8.99 6.87 6.47
CA MET A 153 -10.02 5.90 6.06
C MET A 153 -10.72 6.34 4.76
N TYR A 154 -11.09 7.61 4.68
CA TYR A 154 -11.76 8.19 3.51
C TYR A 154 -10.92 8.08 2.25
N GLN A 155 -9.63 8.42 2.34
CA GLN A 155 -8.70 8.34 1.22
C GLN A 155 -8.43 6.88 0.78
N ILE A 156 -8.34 5.94 1.72
CA ILE A 156 -8.24 4.51 1.41
C ILE A 156 -9.43 4.08 0.56
N LEU A 157 -10.66 4.45 0.98
CA LEU A 157 -11.87 4.11 0.23
C LEU A 157 -11.93 4.79 -1.14
N LYS A 158 -11.47 6.03 -1.29
CA LYS A 158 -11.37 6.70 -2.60
C LYS A 158 -10.48 5.91 -3.56
N GLY A 159 -9.32 5.45 -3.08
CA GLY A 159 -8.41 4.62 -3.88
C GLY A 159 -9.03 3.27 -4.24
N VAL A 160 -9.71 2.61 -3.29
CA VAL A 160 -10.39 1.33 -3.53
C VAL A 160 -11.55 1.49 -4.51
N ASP A 161 -12.39 2.53 -4.35
CA ASP A 161 -13.50 2.82 -5.26
C ASP A 161 -13.03 3.01 -6.70
N TYR A 162 -12.00 3.84 -6.88
CA TYR A 162 -11.37 4.05 -8.19
C TYR A 162 -10.86 2.74 -8.83
N MET A 163 -10.15 1.91 -8.06
CA MET A 163 -9.68 0.61 -8.58
C MET A 163 -10.84 -0.30 -8.96
N HIS A 164 -11.87 -0.36 -8.13
CA HIS A 164 -13.06 -1.18 -8.36
C HIS A 164 -13.87 -0.71 -9.57
N ASP A 165 -13.93 0.59 -9.84
CA ASP A 165 -14.54 1.15 -11.05
C ASP A 165 -13.68 0.85 -12.30
N ALA A 166 -12.36 0.79 -12.15
CA ALA A 166 -11.42 0.35 -13.19
C ALA A 166 -11.36 -1.18 -13.36
N TRP A 167 -12.26 -1.94 -12.72
CA TRP A 167 -12.30 -3.42 -12.71
C TRP A 167 -11.04 -4.08 -12.16
N VAL A 168 -10.34 -3.44 -11.23
CA VAL A 168 -9.13 -3.96 -10.58
C VAL A 168 -9.43 -4.30 -9.12
N MET A 169 -9.07 -5.52 -8.70
CA MET A 169 -9.01 -5.93 -7.30
C MET A 169 -7.55 -5.88 -6.84
N HIS A 170 -7.30 -5.34 -5.65
CA HIS A 170 -5.96 -5.28 -5.06
C HIS A 170 -5.51 -6.64 -4.54
N ARG A 171 -6.34 -7.30 -3.73
CA ARG A 171 -6.16 -8.63 -3.12
C ARG A 171 -5.08 -8.76 -2.04
N ASP A 172 -4.23 -7.76 -1.85
CA ASP A 172 -3.23 -7.71 -0.77
C ASP A 172 -3.29 -6.38 0.00
N MET A 173 -4.52 -5.96 0.32
CA MET A 173 -4.74 -4.79 1.17
C MET A 173 -4.26 -5.11 2.60
N LYS A 174 -3.30 -4.34 3.08
CA LYS A 174 -2.73 -4.39 4.44
C LYS A 174 -2.06 -3.05 4.76
N PRO A 175 -1.83 -2.70 6.05
CA PRO A 175 -1.24 -1.41 6.41
C PRO A 175 0.12 -1.14 5.75
N GLN A 176 0.95 -2.15 5.51
CA GLN A 176 2.26 -2.00 4.85
C GLN A 176 2.15 -1.60 3.37
N ASN A 177 1.01 -1.91 2.72
CA ASN A 177 0.74 -1.57 1.31
C ASN A 177 -0.05 -0.26 1.17
N ILE A 178 -0.27 0.47 2.26
CA ILE A 178 -0.91 1.78 2.29
C ILE A 178 0.14 2.80 2.69
N LEU A 179 0.66 3.53 1.70
CA LEU A 179 1.68 4.54 1.91
C LEU A 179 1.04 5.88 2.25
N VAL A 180 1.76 6.71 3.01
CA VAL A 180 1.29 8.04 3.41
C VAL A 180 2.41 9.06 3.25
N VAL A 181 2.14 10.14 2.53
CA VAL A 181 3.08 11.24 2.32
C VAL A 181 3.27 12.02 3.62
N GLY A 182 4.52 12.19 4.06
CA GLY A 182 4.86 12.81 5.35
C GLY A 182 5.31 14.28 5.26
N HIS A 183 5.57 14.81 4.04
CA HIS A 183 6.14 16.14 3.85
C HIS A 183 5.46 16.93 2.73
N GLY A 184 5.82 18.22 2.61
CA GLY A 184 5.33 19.11 1.56
C GLY A 184 3.84 19.41 1.65
N ARG A 185 3.27 19.91 0.55
CA ARG A 185 1.85 20.32 0.45
C ARG A 185 0.86 19.14 0.47
N LYS A 186 1.34 17.89 0.30
CA LYS A 186 0.53 16.67 0.24
C LYS A 186 0.59 15.81 1.51
N ARG A 187 0.97 16.42 2.64
CA ARG A 187 1.10 15.69 3.91
C ARG A 187 -0.20 15.02 4.33
N GLY A 188 -0.09 13.72 4.62
CA GLY A 188 -1.24 12.90 4.96
C GLY A 188 -2.01 12.37 3.75
N GLN A 189 -1.49 12.55 2.50
CA GLN A 189 -2.07 11.91 1.34
C GLN A 189 -1.76 10.41 1.36
N VAL A 190 -2.81 9.60 1.20
CA VAL A 190 -2.72 8.14 1.14
C VAL A 190 -2.48 7.69 -0.29
N LYS A 191 -1.63 6.67 -0.45
CA LYS A 191 -1.31 6.01 -1.72
C LYS A 191 -1.40 4.48 -1.56
N LEU A 192 -2.32 3.83 -2.25
CA LEU A 192 -2.38 2.37 -2.33
C LEU A 192 -1.23 1.87 -3.20
N ALA A 193 -0.48 0.89 -2.72
CA ALA A 193 0.75 0.41 -3.33
C ALA A 193 0.83 -1.13 -3.34
N ASP A 194 1.80 -1.68 -4.09
CA ASP A 194 2.08 -3.11 -4.27
C ASP A 194 0.97 -3.88 -5.01
N PHE A 195 0.86 -3.63 -6.29
CA PHE A 195 -0.10 -4.27 -7.21
C PHE A 195 0.37 -5.65 -7.74
N GLY A 196 1.40 -6.24 -7.13
CA GLY A 196 1.95 -7.54 -7.55
C GLY A 196 0.92 -8.69 -7.54
N LEU A 197 -0.08 -8.61 -6.68
CA LEU A 197 -1.18 -9.57 -6.59
C LEU A 197 -2.49 -9.06 -7.21
N ALA A 198 -2.53 -7.84 -7.74
CA ALA A 198 -3.75 -7.26 -8.30
C ALA A 198 -4.24 -8.02 -9.55
N ARG A 199 -5.56 -8.03 -9.75
CA ARG A 199 -6.22 -8.67 -10.91
C ARG A 199 -7.34 -7.82 -11.48
N LEU A 200 -7.48 -7.88 -12.82
CA LEU A 200 -8.70 -7.50 -13.50
C LEU A 200 -9.78 -8.55 -13.23
N TYR A 201 -10.94 -8.14 -12.73
CA TYR A 201 -12.10 -9.00 -12.62
C TYR A 201 -13.10 -8.66 -13.74
N LYS A 202 -13.13 -9.53 -14.76
CA LYS A 202 -14.18 -9.52 -15.81
C LYS A 202 -14.87 -10.86 -15.74
N GLU A 203 -16.17 -10.87 -15.88
CA GLU A 203 -16.91 -12.12 -16.00
C GLU A 203 -16.63 -12.83 -17.33
N PRO A 204 -16.51 -14.16 -17.35
CA PRO A 204 -16.42 -15.03 -16.17
C PRO A 204 -15.05 -14.94 -15.48
N ILE A 205 -15.06 -14.86 -14.15
CA ILE A 205 -13.84 -14.81 -13.36
C ILE A 205 -13.16 -16.18 -13.44
N LYS A 206 -11.92 -16.22 -13.92
CA LYS A 206 -11.11 -17.45 -13.90
C LYS A 206 -10.84 -17.86 -12.46
N ALA A 207 -11.01 -19.15 -12.16
CA ALA A 207 -10.62 -19.69 -10.87
C ALA A 207 -9.16 -19.36 -10.54
N LEU A 208 -8.86 -19.14 -9.24
CA LEU A 208 -7.49 -18.97 -8.76
C LEU A 208 -6.65 -20.20 -9.11
N SER A 209 -5.44 -19.96 -9.66
CA SER A 209 -4.44 -21.01 -9.74
C SER A 209 -3.87 -21.30 -8.35
N ASP A 210 -3.46 -22.55 -8.10
CA ASP A 210 -2.90 -22.97 -6.79
C ASP A 210 -1.66 -22.19 -6.39
N VAL A 211 -0.92 -21.62 -7.36
CA VAL A 211 0.27 -20.79 -7.13
C VAL A 211 -0.06 -19.41 -6.54
N GLU A 212 -1.26 -18.88 -6.78
CA GLU A 212 -1.67 -17.55 -6.33
C GLU A 212 -2.27 -17.53 -4.92
N ARG A 213 -2.47 -18.69 -4.30
CA ARG A 213 -3.13 -18.82 -2.99
C ARG A 213 -2.22 -18.56 -1.79
N VAL A 214 -0.90 -18.57 -1.95
CA VAL A 214 0.05 -18.79 -0.85
C VAL A 214 0.68 -17.49 -0.30
N VAL A 215 0.48 -16.31 -0.88
CA VAL A 215 1.39 -15.16 -0.65
C VAL A 215 0.78 -13.98 0.12
N VAL A 216 -0.48 -14.04 0.55
CA VAL A 216 -1.17 -12.88 1.17
C VAL A 216 -1.12 -12.96 2.68
N THR A 217 -0.83 -11.84 3.34
CA THR A 217 -0.90 -11.73 4.80
C THR A 217 -2.27 -12.20 5.31
N LEU A 218 -2.27 -13.23 6.16
CA LEU A 218 -3.44 -13.98 6.59
C LEU A 218 -4.48 -13.11 7.32
N TRP A 219 -4.03 -12.11 8.08
CA TRP A 219 -4.85 -11.36 9.05
C TRP A 219 -5.92 -10.47 8.41
N TYR A 220 -5.75 -10.11 7.14
CA TYR A 220 -6.68 -9.27 6.36
C TYR A 220 -7.47 -10.06 5.32
N ARG A 221 -7.29 -11.39 5.29
CA ARG A 221 -7.92 -12.26 4.29
C ARG A 221 -9.39 -12.46 4.58
N ALA A 222 -10.22 -12.25 3.56
CA ALA A 222 -11.66 -12.42 3.66
C ALA A 222 -12.07 -13.89 3.89
N PRO A 223 -13.18 -14.15 4.62
CA PRO A 223 -13.62 -15.50 4.97
C PRO A 223 -13.85 -16.41 3.76
N GLU A 224 -14.40 -15.88 2.67
CA GLU A 224 -14.58 -16.64 1.43
C GLU A 224 -13.27 -17.18 0.86
N LEU A 225 -12.17 -16.42 0.98
CA LEU A 225 -10.84 -16.89 0.57
C LEU A 225 -10.26 -17.92 1.54
N LEU A 226 -10.57 -17.80 2.85
CA LEU A 226 -10.17 -18.77 3.87
C LEU A 226 -10.93 -20.10 3.71
N LEU A 227 -12.12 -20.06 3.11
CA LEU A 227 -12.94 -21.24 2.79
C LEU A 227 -12.72 -21.77 1.36
N ASP A 228 -11.62 -21.34 0.73
CA ASP A 228 -11.17 -21.79 -0.59
C ASP A 228 -12.19 -21.51 -1.71
N ALA A 229 -12.92 -20.37 -1.64
CA ALA A 229 -13.78 -19.95 -2.74
C ALA A 229 -12.98 -19.87 -4.05
N LYS A 230 -13.47 -20.52 -5.09
CA LYS A 230 -12.84 -20.50 -6.43
C LYS A 230 -13.17 -19.20 -7.17
N HIS A 231 -14.31 -18.64 -6.87
CA HIS A 231 -14.80 -17.38 -7.42
C HIS A 231 -15.00 -16.40 -6.27
N TYR A 232 -14.48 -15.20 -6.41
CA TYR A 232 -14.58 -14.13 -5.44
C TYR A 232 -14.59 -12.79 -6.17
N THR A 233 -15.07 -11.77 -5.50
CA THR A 233 -15.30 -10.44 -6.07
C THR A 233 -14.43 -9.37 -5.39
N LYS A 234 -14.59 -8.13 -5.82
CA LYS A 234 -14.00 -6.93 -5.19
C LYS A 234 -14.35 -6.79 -3.69
N ALA A 235 -15.33 -7.52 -3.21
CA ALA A 235 -15.71 -7.55 -1.79
C ALA A 235 -14.56 -8.02 -0.87
N VAL A 236 -13.57 -8.77 -1.37
CA VAL A 236 -12.40 -9.17 -0.57
C VAL A 236 -11.55 -7.97 -0.12
N ASP A 237 -11.44 -6.93 -0.96
CA ASP A 237 -10.73 -5.70 -0.60
C ASP A 237 -11.50 -4.89 0.45
N MET A 238 -12.83 -4.94 0.43
CA MET A 238 -13.68 -4.29 1.45
C MET A 238 -13.56 -4.93 2.81
N TRP A 239 -13.46 -6.27 2.88
CA TRP A 239 -13.14 -6.97 4.13
C TRP A 239 -11.78 -6.52 4.69
N ALA A 240 -10.75 -6.52 3.85
CA ALA A 240 -9.42 -6.09 4.25
C ALA A 240 -9.41 -4.63 4.74
N ALA A 241 -10.12 -3.72 4.04
CA ALA A 241 -10.29 -2.33 4.48
C ALA A 241 -10.99 -2.25 5.84
N GLY A 242 -12.01 -3.09 6.11
CA GLY A 242 -12.68 -3.18 7.43
C GLY A 242 -11.72 -3.59 8.54
N CYS A 243 -10.85 -4.57 8.28
CA CYS A 243 -9.79 -4.97 9.22
C CYS A 243 -8.80 -3.83 9.50
N ILE A 244 -8.37 -3.13 8.44
CA ILE A 244 -7.45 -1.98 8.52
C ILE A 244 -8.10 -0.83 9.29
N PHE A 245 -9.38 -0.53 9.08
CA PHE A 245 -10.09 0.51 9.82
C PHE A 245 -10.17 0.18 11.32
N ALA A 246 -10.49 -1.06 11.67
CA ALA A 246 -10.46 -1.52 13.06
C ALA A 246 -9.05 -1.37 13.67
N GLU A 247 -7.99 -1.63 12.90
CA GLU A 247 -6.61 -1.47 13.34
C GLU A 247 -6.22 0.00 13.53
N ILE A 248 -6.60 0.92 12.65
CA ILE A 248 -6.42 2.37 12.83
C ILE A 248 -7.07 2.85 14.14
N VAL A 249 -8.24 2.30 14.47
CA VAL A 249 -8.98 2.66 15.71
C VAL A 249 -8.32 2.10 16.95
N ASN A 250 -7.89 0.84 16.91
CA ASN A 250 -7.38 0.11 18.06
C ASN A 250 -5.88 0.28 18.32
N GLY A 251 -5.10 0.68 17.30
CA GLY A 251 -3.64 0.65 17.32
C GLY A 251 -3.05 -0.77 17.29
N ARG A 252 -3.85 -1.78 16.90
CA ARG A 252 -3.43 -3.17 16.75
C ARG A 252 -4.37 -3.93 15.82
N GLU A 253 -3.89 -5.01 15.26
CA GLU A 253 -4.61 -5.91 14.37
C GLU A 253 -5.87 -6.50 15.03
N LEU A 254 -6.96 -6.63 14.25
CA LEU A 254 -8.22 -7.18 14.73
C LEU A 254 -8.21 -8.71 14.79
N PHE A 255 -7.75 -9.37 13.72
CA PHE A 255 -7.74 -10.82 13.56
C PHE A 255 -6.33 -11.34 13.34
N CYS A 256 -5.58 -11.57 14.42
CA CYS A 256 -4.20 -12.03 14.37
C CYS A 256 -4.13 -13.55 14.58
N GLY A 257 -4.38 -14.33 13.52
CA GLY A 257 -4.25 -15.79 13.52
C GLY A 257 -2.83 -16.24 13.22
N LYS A 258 -2.46 -17.43 13.72
CA LYS A 258 -1.20 -18.08 13.38
C LYS A 258 -1.36 -18.78 12.03
N GLU A 259 -0.43 -18.56 11.14
CA GLU A 259 -0.39 -19.21 9.84
C GLU A 259 0.03 -20.67 9.99
N VAL A 260 -0.64 -21.57 9.26
CA VAL A 260 -0.23 -22.97 9.14
C VAL A 260 0.68 -23.08 7.92
N GLU A 261 1.94 -23.42 8.16
CA GLU A 261 2.95 -23.61 7.12
C GLU A 261 2.90 -25.07 6.58
N GLY A 262 3.39 -25.28 5.37
CA GLY A 262 3.87 -26.60 4.90
C GLY A 262 3.00 -27.35 3.89
N SER A 263 1.80 -26.92 3.52
CA SER A 263 1.06 -27.53 2.41
C SER A 263 0.63 -26.48 1.38
N LYS A 264 0.30 -26.91 0.15
CA LYS A 264 -0.29 -26.02 -0.85
C LYS A 264 -1.69 -25.60 -0.37
N ALA A 265 -1.79 -24.40 0.21
CA ALA A 265 -3.01 -23.80 0.77
C ALA A 265 -3.64 -24.59 1.95
N PRO A 266 -2.98 -24.68 3.12
CA PRO A 266 -3.56 -25.35 4.28
C PRO A 266 -4.77 -24.59 4.80
N PHE A 267 -5.75 -25.32 5.37
CA PHE A 267 -6.89 -24.72 6.05
C PHE A 267 -6.43 -23.89 7.25
N GLN A 268 -6.75 -22.61 7.24
CA GLN A 268 -6.29 -21.63 8.23
C GLN A 268 -7.24 -21.53 9.43
N LYS A 269 -7.32 -22.64 10.22
CA LYS A 269 -8.24 -22.80 11.33
C LYS A 269 -8.12 -21.69 12.38
N ASP A 270 -6.89 -21.31 12.76
CA ASP A 270 -6.68 -20.30 13.80
C ASP A 270 -7.16 -18.90 13.36
N GLN A 271 -6.99 -18.56 12.08
CA GLN A 271 -7.51 -17.29 11.53
C GLN A 271 -9.04 -17.25 11.60
N LEU A 272 -9.71 -18.31 11.16
CA LEU A 272 -11.17 -18.40 11.26
C LEU A 272 -11.65 -18.40 12.73
N ASP A 273 -10.93 -19.06 13.64
CA ASP A 273 -11.24 -19.03 15.08
C ASP A 273 -11.19 -17.61 15.64
N LYS A 274 -10.21 -16.77 15.25
CA LYS A 274 -10.15 -15.35 15.63
C LYS A 274 -11.34 -14.56 15.09
N ILE A 275 -11.71 -14.77 13.84
CA ILE A 275 -12.85 -14.10 13.20
C ILE A 275 -14.15 -14.51 13.91
N PHE A 276 -14.39 -15.81 14.09
CA PHE A 276 -15.63 -16.32 14.72
C PHE A 276 -15.78 -15.91 16.17
N LYS A 277 -14.69 -15.74 16.93
CA LYS A 277 -14.71 -15.21 18.30
C LYS A 277 -15.20 -13.77 18.39
N VAL A 278 -14.96 -12.98 17.37
CA VAL A 278 -15.34 -11.56 17.35
C VAL A 278 -16.67 -11.34 16.65
N LEU A 279 -16.88 -11.94 15.49
CA LEU A 279 -18.07 -11.68 14.67
C LEU A 279 -19.21 -12.69 14.90
N GLY A 280 -18.95 -13.74 15.67
CA GLY A 280 -19.83 -14.90 15.75
C GLY A 280 -19.58 -15.86 14.59
N MET A 281 -20.07 -17.08 14.69
CA MET A 281 -19.95 -18.07 13.64
C MET A 281 -21.04 -17.86 12.59
N PRO A 282 -20.70 -17.74 11.30
CA PRO A 282 -21.70 -17.60 10.25
C PRO A 282 -22.52 -18.88 10.07
N THR A 283 -23.73 -18.71 9.58
CA THR A 283 -24.67 -19.80 9.27
C THR A 283 -25.15 -19.66 7.84
N PRO A 284 -25.72 -20.69 7.20
CA PRO A 284 -26.31 -20.57 5.87
C PRO A 284 -27.42 -19.51 5.76
N GLN A 285 -28.05 -19.12 6.87
CA GLN A 285 -29.04 -18.03 6.90
C GLN A 285 -28.38 -16.65 6.87
N THR A 286 -27.19 -16.48 7.44
CA THR A 286 -26.47 -15.21 7.45
C THR A 286 -25.54 -15.06 6.25
N TRP A 287 -25.10 -16.18 5.69
CA TRP A 287 -24.22 -16.20 4.50
C TRP A 287 -24.76 -17.26 3.50
N GLU A 288 -25.51 -16.80 2.51
CA GLU A 288 -26.12 -17.64 1.49
C GLU A 288 -25.03 -18.32 0.63
N GLY A 289 -25.21 -19.60 0.35
CA GLY A 289 -24.26 -20.39 -0.46
C GLY A 289 -22.96 -20.78 0.25
N MET A 290 -22.79 -20.44 1.52
CA MET A 290 -21.61 -20.82 2.32
C MET A 290 -21.38 -22.34 2.32
N GLU A 291 -22.43 -23.15 2.32
CA GLU A 291 -22.37 -24.60 2.32
C GLU A 291 -21.75 -25.21 1.07
N HIS A 292 -21.67 -24.43 -0.02
CA HIS A 292 -21.04 -24.85 -1.27
C HIS A 292 -19.53 -24.57 -1.34
N LEU A 293 -18.98 -23.89 -0.31
CA LEU A 293 -17.56 -23.61 -0.26
C LEU A 293 -16.75 -24.86 0.11
N PRO A 294 -15.57 -25.09 -0.52
CA PRO A 294 -14.79 -26.32 -0.35
C PRO A 294 -14.46 -26.64 1.12
N GLU A 295 -14.14 -25.63 1.94
CA GLU A 295 -13.74 -25.81 3.35
C GLU A 295 -14.91 -25.68 4.34
N TYR A 296 -16.16 -25.62 3.87
CA TYR A 296 -17.33 -25.58 4.77
C TYR A 296 -17.42 -26.74 5.76
N PRO A 297 -17.09 -28.02 5.39
CA PRO A 297 -17.07 -29.11 6.37
C PRO A 297 -16.16 -28.85 7.58
N GLN A 298 -15.04 -28.14 7.39
CA GLN A 298 -14.14 -27.75 8.48
C GLN A 298 -14.78 -26.74 9.42
N VAL A 299 -15.57 -25.79 8.87
CA VAL A 299 -16.33 -24.84 9.66
C VAL A 299 -17.35 -25.54 10.56
N VAL A 300 -18.10 -26.50 9.99
CA VAL A 300 -19.05 -27.34 10.76
C VAL A 300 -18.33 -28.07 11.90
N GLN A 301 -17.15 -28.61 11.64
CA GLN A 301 -16.33 -29.26 12.66
C GLN A 301 -15.90 -28.28 13.75
N MET A 302 -15.47 -27.07 13.40
CA MET A 302 -15.11 -26.02 14.37
C MET A 302 -16.31 -25.68 15.29
N GLY A 303 -17.53 -25.58 14.75
CA GLY A 303 -18.75 -25.33 15.52
C GLY A 303 -19.11 -26.47 16.49
N ARG A 304 -18.72 -27.73 16.19
CA ARG A 304 -18.88 -28.86 17.12
C ARG A 304 -17.83 -28.86 18.23
N GLU A 305 -16.61 -28.43 17.91
CA GLU A 305 -15.50 -28.41 18.87
C GLU A 305 -15.58 -27.25 19.86
N ARG A 306 -16.15 -26.14 19.45
CA ARG A 306 -16.21 -24.89 20.23
C ARG A 306 -17.53 -24.16 20.04
N LYS A 307 -18.06 -23.60 21.14
CA LYS A 307 -19.15 -22.62 21.06
C LYS A 307 -18.59 -21.23 20.76
N TYR A 308 -19.13 -20.60 19.74
CA TYR A 308 -18.84 -19.22 19.36
C TYR A 308 -20.00 -18.31 19.78
N PRO A 309 -19.77 -16.98 19.90
CA PRO A 309 -20.85 -16.02 20.12
C PRO A 309 -21.94 -16.16 19.04
N THR A 310 -23.19 -16.04 19.47
CA THR A 310 -24.34 -16.03 18.53
C THR A 310 -24.61 -14.65 17.93
N GLN A 311 -23.98 -13.62 18.50
CA GLN A 311 -24.02 -12.25 18.03
C GLN A 311 -22.60 -11.69 17.92
N SER A 312 -22.42 -10.66 17.09
CA SER A 312 -21.12 -10.01 16.94
C SER A 312 -20.67 -9.31 18.23
N GLU A 313 -19.47 -9.63 18.67
CA GLU A 313 -18.76 -8.98 19.78
C GLU A 313 -17.85 -7.83 19.29
N LEU A 314 -18.03 -7.37 18.06
CA LEU A 314 -17.19 -6.33 17.44
C LEU A 314 -17.16 -5.04 18.28
N LYS A 315 -18.28 -4.68 18.93
CA LYS A 315 -18.35 -3.52 19.83
C LYS A 315 -17.39 -3.62 21.02
N ASN A 316 -17.11 -4.85 21.47
CA ASN A 316 -16.19 -5.11 22.57
C ASN A 316 -14.74 -5.27 22.09
N ALA A 317 -14.55 -5.67 20.84
CA ALA A 317 -13.24 -5.90 20.24
C ALA A 317 -12.58 -4.59 19.72
N VAL A 318 -13.38 -3.58 19.36
CA VAL A 318 -12.91 -2.31 18.81
C VAL A 318 -13.39 -1.14 19.65
N LYS A 319 -12.50 -0.19 19.91
CA LYS A 319 -12.76 1.02 20.73
C LYS A 319 -13.40 2.13 19.89
N PHE A 320 -14.63 1.97 19.47
CA PHE A 320 -15.32 2.92 18.57
C PHE A 320 -15.51 4.34 19.15
N GLY A 321 -15.34 4.54 20.44
CA GLY A 321 -15.70 5.78 21.12
C GLY A 321 -17.19 5.86 21.46
N ALA A 322 -17.58 6.98 22.10
CA ALA A 322 -18.95 7.21 22.52
C ALA A 322 -19.72 8.08 21.53
N GLY A 323 -21.04 8.10 21.65
CA GLY A 323 -21.93 8.99 20.90
C GLY A 323 -22.16 8.57 19.45
N ARG A 324 -22.67 9.53 18.66
CA ARG A 324 -23.09 9.29 17.27
C ARG A 324 -21.91 8.87 16.37
N SER A 325 -20.73 9.48 16.56
CA SER A 325 -19.54 9.15 15.74
C SER A 325 -19.11 7.70 15.94
N GLY A 326 -19.05 7.24 17.19
CA GLY A 326 -18.71 5.85 17.51
C GLY A 326 -19.74 4.85 16.97
N MET A 327 -21.03 5.17 17.04
CA MET A 327 -22.09 4.33 16.48
C MET A 327 -22.01 4.22 14.95
N ALA A 328 -21.80 5.34 14.28
CA ALA A 328 -21.68 5.35 12.82
C ALA A 328 -20.41 4.63 12.34
N LEU A 329 -19.28 4.77 13.05
CA LEU A 329 -18.07 4.04 12.74
C LEU A 329 -18.25 2.53 12.95
N TYR A 330 -18.96 2.14 14.02
CA TYR A 330 -19.33 0.74 14.26
C TYR A 330 -20.18 0.19 13.11
N ASP A 331 -21.21 0.93 12.67
CA ASP A 331 -22.09 0.51 11.57
C ASP A 331 -21.27 0.33 10.28
N LEU A 332 -20.44 1.31 9.93
CA LEU A 332 -19.58 1.24 8.74
C LEU A 332 -18.67 0.00 8.77
N ILE A 333 -17.91 -0.20 9.84
CA ILE A 333 -16.97 -1.34 9.94
C ILE A 333 -17.74 -2.66 9.97
N SER A 334 -18.92 -2.72 10.62
CA SER A 334 -19.78 -3.92 10.62
C SER A 334 -20.21 -4.31 9.21
N ARG A 335 -20.60 -3.34 8.38
CA ARG A 335 -20.98 -3.58 6.97
C ARG A 335 -19.78 -3.97 6.10
N MET A 336 -18.58 -3.51 6.42
CA MET A 336 -17.36 -3.93 5.73
C MET A 336 -16.94 -5.36 6.12
N LEU A 337 -17.22 -5.79 7.35
CA LEU A 337 -16.94 -7.12 7.89
C LEU A 337 -18.15 -8.07 7.79
N GLU A 338 -19.06 -7.82 6.86
CA GLU A 338 -20.15 -8.73 6.54
C GLU A 338 -19.59 -10.02 5.93
N TYR A 339 -20.06 -11.19 6.41
CA TYR A 339 -19.61 -12.48 5.93
C TYR A 339 -19.98 -12.73 4.48
N ASP A 340 -21.25 -12.46 4.14
CA ASP A 340 -21.77 -12.62 2.79
C ASP A 340 -21.18 -11.54 1.86
N PRO A 341 -20.32 -11.91 0.91
CA PRO A 341 -19.68 -10.94 0.03
C PRO A 341 -20.67 -10.15 -0.85
N GLU A 342 -21.87 -10.68 -1.09
CA GLU A 342 -22.91 -9.99 -1.86
C GLU A 342 -23.64 -8.92 -1.04
N LYS A 343 -23.67 -9.06 0.29
CA LYS A 343 -24.25 -8.07 1.23
C LYS A 343 -23.20 -7.09 1.77
N ARG A 344 -21.93 -7.41 1.60
CA ARG A 344 -20.82 -6.55 2.07
C ARG A 344 -20.84 -5.21 1.34
N ILE A 345 -20.76 -4.11 2.10
CA ILE A 345 -20.81 -2.74 1.56
C ILE A 345 -19.71 -2.52 0.51
N THR A 346 -20.03 -1.84 -0.57
CA THR A 346 -19.06 -1.43 -1.61
C THR A 346 -18.29 -0.19 -1.17
N ALA A 347 -17.15 0.10 -1.80
CA ALA A 347 -16.38 1.30 -1.50
C ALA A 347 -17.17 2.57 -1.79
N LYS A 348 -17.95 2.60 -2.86
CA LYS A 348 -18.82 3.70 -3.23
C LYS A 348 -19.89 3.98 -2.16
N GLU A 349 -20.59 2.95 -1.70
CA GLU A 349 -21.58 3.08 -0.63
C GLU A 349 -20.95 3.50 0.69
N ALA A 350 -19.73 2.97 1.00
CA ALA A 350 -18.98 3.34 2.19
C ALA A 350 -18.56 4.82 2.20
N LEU A 351 -18.20 5.39 1.05
CA LEU A 351 -17.88 6.82 0.91
C LEU A 351 -19.11 7.72 1.15
N GLU A 352 -20.31 7.22 0.86
CA GLU A 352 -21.58 7.94 1.11
C GLU A 352 -22.14 7.69 2.52
N HIS A 353 -21.49 6.87 3.33
CA HIS A 353 -21.94 6.55 4.68
C HIS A 353 -21.97 7.78 5.60
N GLU A 354 -22.95 7.80 6.55
CA GLU A 354 -23.15 8.93 7.48
C GLU A 354 -21.87 9.29 8.26
N TYR A 355 -21.01 8.33 8.55
CA TYR A 355 -19.74 8.54 9.23
C TYR A 355 -18.87 9.60 8.52
N PHE A 356 -18.86 9.60 7.17
CA PHE A 356 -18.10 10.57 6.38
C PHE A 356 -18.89 11.81 6.01
N LYS A 357 -20.20 11.70 5.81
CA LYS A 357 -21.05 12.77 5.24
C LYS A 357 -21.74 13.64 6.27
N GLN A 358 -22.06 13.11 7.45
CA GLN A 358 -22.93 13.80 8.41
C GLN A 358 -22.32 14.01 9.78
N ILE A 359 -21.12 13.48 10.02
CA ILE A 359 -20.46 13.53 11.33
C ILE A 359 -19.15 14.29 11.21
N GLU A 360 -19.01 15.33 12.02
CA GLU A 360 -17.76 16.08 12.15
C GLU A 360 -16.65 15.27 12.87
N PRO A 361 -15.37 15.50 12.56
CA PRO A 361 -14.87 16.42 11.52
C PRO A 361 -15.02 15.87 10.11
N GLU A 362 -15.16 16.75 9.12
CA GLU A 362 -15.18 16.38 7.71
C GLU A 362 -13.83 15.80 7.29
N PRO A 363 -13.77 14.65 6.59
CA PRO A 363 -12.53 14.08 6.10
C PRO A 363 -11.94 14.89 4.93
N ARG A 364 -10.61 14.96 4.84
CA ARG A 364 -9.88 15.65 3.77
C ARG A 364 -8.73 14.82 3.24
N ASP A 365 -8.15 15.27 2.12
CA ASP A 365 -7.02 14.60 1.45
C ASP A 365 -5.67 14.86 2.14
N TRP A 366 -5.64 15.68 3.22
CA TRP A 366 -4.46 16.04 4.00
C TRP A 366 -4.62 15.60 5.45
N ALA A 367 -4.48 14.30 5.71
CA ALA A 367 -4.82 13.70 7.01
C ALA A 367 -3.95 14.22 8.18
N PHE A 368 -2.78 14.82 7.90
CA PHE A 368 -1.86 15.32 8.93
C PHE A 368 -2.00 16.81 9.24
N ASP A 369 -2.80 17.51 8.45
CA ASP A 369 -3.00 18.96 8.57
C ASP A 369 -4.43 19.28 9.02
N GLU A 370 -4.73 18.94 10.29
CA GLU A 370 -6.03 19.24 10.90
C GLU A 370 -6.19 20.77 11.07
N PRO A 371 -7.27 21.37 10.52
CA PRO A 371 -7.47 22.80 10.60
C PRO A 371 -7.44 23.34 12.04
N GLY A 372 -6.63 24.36 12.29
CA GLY A 372 -6.51 25.00 13.61
C GLY A 372 -5.68 24.24 14.64
N LYS A 373 -5.01 23.16 14.25
CA LYS A 373 -4.07 22.41 15.09
C LYS A 373 -2.67 22.38 14.48
N GLU A 374 -1.68 22.10 15.32
CA GLU A 374 -0.33 21.83 14.82
C GLU A 374 -0.34 20.56 13.96
N PRO A 375 0.41 20.56 12.85
CA PRO A 375 0.50 19.41 11.97
C PRO A 375 1.01 18.17 12.69
N VAL A 376 0.43 17.02 12.37
CA VAL A 376 0.89 15.75 12.90
C VAL A 376 2.18 15.34 12.18
N ALA A 377 3.20 14.95 12.92
CA ALA A 377 4.45 14.43 12.39
C ALA A 377 4.74 13.05 12.97
N PHE A 378 5.17 12.14 12.10
CA PHE A 378 5.63 10.81 12.45
C PHE A 378 7.14 10.71 12.19
N ARG A 379 7.83 9.84 12.95
CA ARG A 379 9.24 9.57 12.71
C ARG A 379 9.38 8.73 11.44
N THR A 380 10.16 9.23 10.50
CA THR A 380 10.57 8.47 9.32
C THR A 380 11.64 7.45 9.72
N GLN A 381 11.53 6.21 9.25
CA GLN A 381 12.64 5.26 9.41
C GLN A 381 13.83 5.76 8.59
N THR A 382 14.86 6.24 9.27
CA THR A 382 16.11 6.65 8.64
C THR A 382 17.01 5.44 8.54
N PHE A 383 17.02 4.79 7.39
CA PHE A 383 18.07 3.83 7.08
C PHE A 383 19.32 4.65 6.67
N VAL A 384 20.19 4.94 7.64
CA VAL A 384 21.50 5.52 7.37
C VAL A 384 22.35 4.41 6.77
N VAL A 385 22.32 4.28 5.45
CA VAL A 385 23.41 3.60 4.77
C VAL A 385 24.53 4.63 4.67
N THR A 386 25.54 4.51 5.52
CA THR A 386 26.79 5.29 5.40
C THR A 386 27.55 4.82 4.17
N TRP A 387 27.09 5.25 3.02
CA TRP A 387 27.86 5.13 1.80
C TRP A 387 28.87 6.28 1.83
N ARG A 388 30.15 5.97 1.92
CA ARG A 388 31.19 6.96 1.59
C ARG A 388 30.97 7.33 0.12
N THR A 389 30.37 8.48 -0.06
CA THR A 389 30.09 9.11 -1.35
C THR A 389 31.38 9.25 -2.13
N THR A 390 31.50 8.72 -3.31
CA THR A 390 32.40 9.04 -4.43
C THR A 390 33.27 7.94 -5.01
N GLU A 391 33.52 6.82 -4.29
CA GLU A 391 34.42 5.77 -4.83
C GLU A 391 33.71 4.43 -5.19
N TRP A 392 32.42 4.29 -4.86
CA TRP A 392 31.72 3.01 -4.92
C TRP A 392 31.26 2.58 -6.32
N TRP A 393 30.99 3.51 -7.22
CA TRP A 393 30.60 3.17 -8.59
C TRP A 393 31.79 2.68 -9.45
N SER A 394 33.02 2.78 -8.94
CA SER A 394 34.22 2.27 -9.60
C SER A 394 34.77 0.95 -9.05
N ALA A 395 34.32 0.51 -7.86
CA ALA A 395 34.90 -0.63 -7.15
C ALA A 395 33.94 -1.80 -6.89
N VAL A 396 32.62 -1.57 -6.87
CA VAL A 396 31.64 -2.64 -6.65
C VAL A 396 30.67 -2.66 -7.82
N SER A 397 30.63 -3.77 -8.52
CA SER A 397 29.62 -3.96 -9.55
C SER A 397 28.26 -4.00 -8.86
N PHE A 398 27.21 -3.50 -9.53
CA PHE A 398 25.83 -3.60 -9.09
C PHE A 398 25.45 -5.05 -8.65
N TRP A 399 26.21 -6.04 -9.13
CA TRP A 399 26.12 -7.45 -8.79
C TRP A 399 26.58 -7.82 -7.38
N ASP A 400 27.54 -7.10 -6.79
CA ASP A 400 28.04 -7.41 -5.44
C ASP A 400 27.01 -7.05 -4.38
N VAL A 401 26.23 -6.00 -4.60
CA VAL A 401 25.06 -5.64 -3.76
C VAL A 401 23.94 -6.68 -3.89
N PHE A 402 23.73 -7.21 -5.09
CA PHE A 402 22.73 -8.25 -5.38
C PHE A 402 23.11 -9.63 -4.82
N ALA A 403 24.41 -9.93 -4.75
CA ALA A 403 24.90 -11.23 -4.29
C ALA A 403 25.06 -11.33 -2.76
N GLY A 404 24.74 -10.25 -2.01
CA GLY A 404 24.89 -10.22 -0.56
C GLY A 404 26.35 -10.32 -0.11
N ARG A 405 27.32 -9.92 -0.94
CA ARG A 405 28.73 -9.90 -0.58
C ARG A 405 29.04 -8.59 0.11
N GLU A 406 29.56 -8.69 1.33
CA GLU A 406 30.14 -7.54 2.01
C GLU A 406 31.38 -7.07 1.22
N PRO A 407 31.61 -5.76 1.13
CA PRO A 407 32.78 -5.22 0.48
C PRO A 407 34.06 -5.62 1.23
N PRO A 408 35.17 -5.72 0.51
CA PRO A 408 36.47 -6.03 1.11
C PRO A 408 36.93 -4.95 2.10
#